data_7ea0119e2033fc54e820ff9033d62f76
#
_entry.id   7ea0119e2033fc54e820ff9033d62f76
#
_cell.length_a   1.000
_cell.length_b   1.000
_cell.length_c   1.000
_cell.angle_alpha   90.00
_cell.angle_beta   90.00
_cell.angle_gamma   90.00
#
_symmetry.space_group_name_H-M   'P 1'
#
loop_
_entity.id
_entity.type
_entity.pdbx_description
1 polymer ?
#
loop_
_entity_poly.entity_id
_entity_poly.type
_entity_poly.pdbx_seq_one_letter_code
_entity_poly.pdbx_strand_id
1 'polypeptide(L)'
;MTNWNKKHAQVPDELFSSELKFGDKLVYANIRKHADKQTLKCFPRIDTIAEDCGLSERTVSAAIKRLEKAGLLKVTPRKGTSNEYTFYKLEDGFERFSDDFLKLDISPQAKSYYIELQQHLFLNSEKGTNETTYSNTEIGKKIGLSSNSVRKYNAELIRAGMLSENVLTTLDNCGLKQVKKSFDLYALNQAVIYKLQEHEEKLDEHDQEITNLKTENEVLTRRITALEKMVGLQNNAYIEDLKVPF
;
A
#
# COMPACT_ATOMS: atom_id res chain seq x y z
N MET A 1 -10.85 -10.12 8.50
CA MET A 1 -11.27 -9.88 7.10
C MET A 1 -10.26 -8.96 6.45
N THR A 2 -9.38 -9.49 5.62
CA THR A 2 -8.40 -8.69 4.87
C THR A 2 -9.14 -7.64 4.05
N ASN A 3 -8.86 -6.40 4.33
CA ASN A 3 -9.52 -5.26 3.69
C ASN A 3 -9.03 -5.12 2.23
N TRP A 4 -9.50 -6.03 1.35
CA TRP A 4 -9.25 -6.05 -0.09
C TRP A 4 -9.77 -4.80 -0.81
N ASN A 5 -10.36 -3.85 -0.06
CA ASN A 5 -10.86 -2.59 -0.55
C ASN A 5 -9.82 -1.47 -0.67
N LYS A 6 -8.55 -1.71 -0.30
CA LYS A 6 -7.50 -0.71 -0.55
C LYS A 6 -7.38 -0.50 -2.06
N LYS A 7 -7.48 0.74 -2.49
CA LYS A 7 -7.30 1.12 -3.90
C LYS A 7 -5.86 0.82 -4.31
N HIS A 8 -5.71 0.11 -5.42
CA HIS A 8 -4.41 -0.18 -6.03
C HIS A 8 -4.43 0.34 -7.46
N ALA A 9 -3.34 0.95 -7.88
CA ALA A 9 -3.09 1.25 -9.28
C ALA A 9 -2.47 0.02 -9.95
N GLN A 10 -3.07 -0.45 -11.03
CA GLN A 10 -2.49 -1.46 -11.91
C GLN A 10 -1.72 -0.73 -13.02
N VAL A 11 -0.43 -0.98 -13.09
CA VAL A 11 0.49 -0.36 -14.06
C VAL A 11 0.94 -1.43 -15.03
N PRO A 12 0.55 -1.36 -16.32
CA PRO A 12 0.86 -2.41 -17.29
C PRO A 12 2.34 -2.38 -17.69
N ASP A 13 2.86 -3.53 -18.08
CA ASP A 13 4.25 -3.70 -18.50
C ASP A 13 4.57 -2.90 -19.78
N GLU A 14 3.58 -2.70 -20.66
CA GLU A 14 3.72 -1.87 -21.86
C GLU A 14 4.07 -0.42 -21.54
N LEU A 15 3.72 0.07 -20.34
CA LEU A 15 4.09 1.40 -19.89
C LEU A 15 5.61 1.60 -19.82
N PHE A 16 6.36 0.52 -19.57
CA PHE A 16 7.82 0.54 -19.43
C PHE A 16 8.56 0.37 -20.75
N SER A 17 7.91 -0.21 -21.74
CA SER A 17 8.46 -0.38 -23.09
C SER A 17 8.22 0.82 -24.02
N SER A 18 7.37 1.77 -23.61
CA SER A 18 7.01 2.94 -24.39
C SER A 18 8.02 4.09 -24.24
N GLU A 19 8.11 4.97 -25.24
CA GLU A 19 8.93 6.21 -25.18
C GLU A 19 8.32 7.28 -24.25
N LEU A 20 7.98 6.91 -23.04
CA LEU A 20 7.42 7.78 -22.02
C LEU A 20 8.51 8.44 -21.19
N LYS A 21 8.22 9.65 -20.72
CA LYS A 21 9.10 10.31 -19.77
C LYS A 21 8.98 9.68 -18.40
N PHE A 22 10.06 9.78 -17.63
CA PHE A 22 10.21 9.21 -16.29
C PHE A 22 9.00 9.48 -15.35
N GLY A 23 8.45 10.70 -15.34
CA GLY A 23 7.30 11.05 -14.51
C GLY A 23 5.92 10.60 -15.03
N ASP A 24 5.82 10.16 -16.29
CA ASP A 24 4.53 9.82 -16.91
C ASP A 24 3.90 8.58 -16.26
N LYS A 25 4.74 7.65 -15.81
CA LYS A 25 4.34 6.41 -15.12
C LYS A 25 3.68 6.70 -13.77
N LEU A 26 4.21 7.68 -13.04
CA LEU A 26 3.60 8.15 -11.79
C LEU A 26 2.23 8.79 -12.05
N VAL A 27 2.12 9.60 -13.12
CA VAL A 27 0.83 10.20 -13.50
C VAL A 27 -0.18 9.12 -13.90
N TYR A 28 0.24 8.11 -14.67
CA TYR A 28 -0.61 6.97 -15.02
C TYR A 28 -1.12 6.25 -13.76
N ALA A 29 -0.23 5.89 -12.84
CA ALA A 29 -0.58 5.20 -11.60
C ALA A 29 -1.57 6.02 -10.76
N ASN A 30 -1.36 7.34 -10.65
CA ASN A 30 -2.25 8.22 -9.91
C ASN A 30 -3.63 8.39 -10.56
N ILE A 31 -3.75 8.40 -11.88
CA ILE A 31 -5.06 8.39 -12.54
C ILE A 31 -5.72 7.01 -12.37
N ARG A 32 -4.97 5.93 -12.57
CA ARG A 32 -5.47 4.55 -12.51
C ARG A 32 -6.06 4.16 -11.16
N LYS A 33 -5.52 4.67 -10.04
CA LYS A 33 -6.08 4.41 -8.70
C LYS A 33 -7.51 4.93 -8.52
N HIS A 34 -7.93 5.92 -9.30
CA HIS A 34 -9.28 6.46 -9.29
C HIS A 34 -10.26 5.70 -10.19
N ALA A 35 -9.76 4.78 -11.02
CA ALA A 35 -10.61 4.05 -11.96
C ALA A 35 -11.52 3.07 -11.24
N ASP A 36 -12.79 3.08 -11.63
CA ASP A 36 -13.75 2.07 -11.23
C ASP A 36 -13.35 0.70 -11.78
N LYS A 37 -13.51 -0.34 -10.97
CA LYS A 37 -13.06 -1.70 -11.30
C LYS A 37 -13.85 -2.37 -12.45
N GLN A 38 -15.10 -1.97 -12.62
CA GLN A 38 -15.99 -2.57 -13.63
C GLN A 38 -15.97 -1.79 -14.95
N THR A 39 -16.11 -0.47 -14.85
CA THR A 39 -16.18 0.41 -16.02
C THR A 39 -14.81 0.83 -16.54
N LEU A 40 -13.75 0.69 -15.73
CA LEU A 40 -12.38 1.14 -16.00
C LEU A 40 -12.30 2.65 -16.29
N LYS A 41 -13.27 3.42 -15.78
CA LYS A 41 -13.37 4.87 -15.98
C LYS A 41 -13.12 5.63 -14.68
N CYS A 42 -12.59 6.83 -14.81
CA CYS A 42 -12.47 7.79 -13.71
C CYS A 42 -12.54 9.23 -14.23
N PHE A 43 -12.71 10.16 -13.29
CA PHE A 43 -12.98 11.56 -13.60
C PHE A 43 -12.16 12.54 -12.71
N PRO A 44 -10.93 12.24 -12.29
CA PRO A 44 -10.18 13.18 -11.47
C PRO A 44 -9.91 14.47 -12.25
N ARG A 45 -9.88 15.59 -11.53
CA ARG A 45 -9.46 16.87 -12.10
C ARG A 45 -7.95 16.90 -12.28
N ILE A 46 -7.46 17.75 -13.16
CA ILE A 46 -6.00 17.89 -13.40
C ILE A 46 -5.30 18.41 -12.14
N ASP A 47 -5.92 19.35 -11.42
CA ASP A 47 -5.41 19.85 -10.13
C ASP A 47 -5.27 18.70 -9.09
N THR A 48 -6.29 17.87 -8.95
CA THR A 48 -6.26 16.69 -8.06
C THR A 48 -5.14 15.72 -8.42
N ILE A 49 -4.96 15.42 -9.73
CA ILE A 49 -3.86 14.56 -10.18
C ILE A 49 -2.51 15.23 -9.90
N ALA A 50 -2.40 16.53 -10.08
CA ALA A 50 -1.18 17.30 -9.84
C ALA A 50 -0.79 17.28 -8.37
N GLU A 51 -1.73 17.49 -7.47
CA GLU A 51 -1.56 17.38 -6.01
C GLU A 51 -1.13 15.96 -5.61
N ASP A 52 -1.85 14.94 -6.06
CA ASP A 52 -1.55 13.54 -5.77
C ASP A 52 -0.13 13.12 -6.24
N CYS A 53 0.31 13.64 -7.38
CA CYS A 53 1.63 13.36 -7.92
C CYS A 53 2.74 14.24 -7.33
N GLY A 54 2.42 15.37 -6.71
CA GLY A 54 3.37 16.43 -6.37
C GLY A 54 4.00 17.10 -7.61
N LEU A 55 3.25 17.21 -8.70
CA LEU A 55 3.69 17.76 -9.98
C LEU A 55 2.86 18.99 -10.35
N SER A 56 3.37 19.85 -11.27
CA SER A 56 2.56 20.94 -11.79
C SER A 56 1.48 20.42 -12.75
N GLU A 57 0.33 21.11 -12.82
CA GLU A 57 -0.75 20.80 -13.76
C GLU A 57 -0.28 20.77 -15.22
N ARG A 58 0.65 21.65 -15.58
CA ARG A 58 1.28 21.68 -16.91
C ARG A 58 2.03 20.36 -17.19
N THR A 59 2.75 19.84 -16.20
CA THR A 59 3.49 18.57 -16.30
C THR A 59 2.52 17.42 -16.44
N VAL A 60 1.47 17.39 -15.61
CA VAL A 60 0.41 16.37 -15.65
C VAL A 60 -0.31 16.38 -16.98
N SER A 61 -0.73 17.55 -17.49
CA SER A 61 -1.41 17.69 -18.78
C SER A 61 -0.54 17.19 -19.94
N ALA A 62 0.76 17.49 -19.90
CA ALA A 62 1.70 17.00 -20.90
C ALA A 62 1.93 15.48 -20.81
N ALA A 63 1.96 14.90 -19.60
CA ALA A 63 2.04 13.47 -19.38
C ALA A 63 0.79 12.74 -19.91
N ILE A 64 -0.41 13.23 -19.59
CA ILE A 64 -1.68 12.67 -20.06
C ILE A 64 -1.70 12.59 -21.61
N LYS A 65 -1.26 13.63 -22.30
CA LYS A 65 -1.19 13.63 -23.77
C LYS A 65 -0.24 12.56 -24.32
N ARG A 66 0.91 12.32 -23.63
CA ARG A 66 1.84 11.27 -24.04
C ARG A 66 1.30 9.88 -23.76
N LEU A 67 0.63 9.70 -22.63
CA LEU A 67 -0.03 8.43 -22.27
C LEU A 67 -1.15 8.09 -23.25
N GLU A 68 -1.96 9.07 -23.64
CA GLU A 68 -3.00 8.89 -24.65
C GLU A 68 -2.40 8.56 -26.04
N LYS A 69 -1.35 9.30 -26.44
CA LYS A 69 -0.64 9.02 -27.71
C LYS A 69 -0.02 7.62 -27.73
N ALA A 70 0.44 7.13 -26.59
CA ALA A 70 0.97 5.78 -26.43
C ALA A 70 -0.13 4.70 -26.36
N GLY A 71 -1.41 5.07 -26.40
CA GLY A 71 -2.53 4.12 -26.38
C GLY A 71 -2.79 3.50 -25.00
N LEU A 72 -2.23 4.05 -23.91
CA LEU A 72 -2.33 3.49 -22.57
C LEU A 72 -3.61 3.90 -21.85
N LEU A 73 -4.20 5.02 -22.23
CA LEU A 73 -5.51 5.48 -21.78
C LEU A 73 -6.19 6.30 -22.89
N LYS A 74 -7.50 6.43 -22.80
CA LYS A 74 -8.29 7.32 -23.65
C LYS A 74 -8.80 8.47 -22.84
N VAL A 75 -8.69 9.68 -23.37
CA VAL A 75 -9.21 10.91 -22.76
C VAL A 75 -10.43 11.39 -23.52
N THR A 76 -11.54 11.55 -22.82
CA THR A 76 -12.76 12.14 -23.38
C THR A 76 -13.04 13.48 -22.68
N PRO A 77 -12.84 14.60 -23.38
CA PRO A 77 -13.13 15.92 -22.82
C PRO A 77 -14.61 16.07 -22.49
N ARG A 78 -14.94 16.66 -21.35
CA ARG A 78 -16.31 16.96 -20.96
C ARG A 78 -16.46 18.47 -20.74
N LYS A 79 -17.49 19.07 -21.34
CA LYS A 79 -17.72 20.53 -21.25
C LYS A 79 -18.04 20.93 -19.81
N GLY A 80 -17.29 21.90 -19.28
CA GLY A 80 -17.54 22.50 -17.96
C GLY A 80 -17.19 21.63 -16.74
N THR A 81 -16.49 20.49 -16.95
CA THR A 81 -16.12 19.58 -15.86
C THR A 81 -14.80 18.87 -16.16
N SER A 82 -14.35 17.97 -15.25
CA SER A 82 -13.15 17.16 -15.45
C SER A 82 -13.27 16.21 -16.64
N ASN A 83 -12.15 15.88 -17.28
CA ASN A 83 -12.11 14.87 -18.33
C ASN A 83 -12.54 13.48 -17.82
N GLU A 84 -13.06 12.66 -18.72
CA GLU A 84 -13.20 11.23 -18.49
C GLU A 84 -11.93 10.53 -18.98
N TYR A 85 -11.34 9.68 -18.11
CA TYR A 85 -10.22 8.81 -18.44
C TYR A 85 -10.73 7.38 -18.49
N THR A 86 -10.51 6.70 -19.59
CA THR A 86 -10.90 5.29 -19.79
C THR A 86 -9.65 4.46 -19.97
N PHE A 87 -9.51 3.41 -19.18
CA PHE A 87 -8.41 2.46 -19.25
C PHE A 87 -8.82 1.18 -19.99
N TYR A 88 -7.84 0.44 -20.45
CA TYR A 88 -8.06 -0.88 -21.00
C TYR A 88 -8.02 -1.94 -19.91
N LYS A 89 -8.72 -3.06 -20.12
CA LYS A 89 -8.65 -4.21 -19.25
C LYS A 89 -7.28 -4.85 -19.36
N LEU A 90 -6.64 -5.07 -18.23
CA LEU A 90 -5.38 -5.79 -18.14
C LEU A 90 -5.68 -7.21 -17.70
N GLU A 91 -5.26 -8.19 -18.48
CA GLU A 91 -5.45 -9.62 -18.16
C GLU A 91 -4.22 -10.15 -17.44
N ASP A 92 -3.03 -9.81 -17.94
CA ASP A 92 -1.72 -10.18 -17.40
C ASP A 92 -0.74 -9.01 -17.56
N GLY A 93 0.49 -9.16 -17.05
CA GLY A 93 1.58 -8.22 -17.31
C GLY A 93 1.35 -6.83 -16.69
N PHE A 94 1.06 -6.77 -15.40
CA PHE A 94 0.95 -5.52 -14.69
C PHE A 94 1.48 -5.62 -13.25
N GLU A 95 2.05 -4.51 -12.79
CA GLU A 95 2.44 -4.32 -11.40
C GLU A 95 1.36 -3.58 -10.61
N ARG A 96 1.30 -3.83 -9.29
CA ARG A 96 0.33 -3.21 -8.39
C ARG A 96 1.02 -2.25 -7.43
N PHE A 97 0.58 -1.00 -7.44
CA PHE A 97 1.03 0.02 -6.50
C PHE A 97 -0.10 0.41 -5.57
N SER A 98 0.14 0.33 -4.27
CA SER A 98 -0.87 0.70 -3.26
C SER A 98 -1.08 2.22 -3.23
N ASP A 99 -2.28 2.64 -2.84
CA ASP A 99 -2.57 4.06 -2.60
C ASP A 99 -1.67 4.64 -1.49
N ASP A 100 -1.31 3.83 -0.48
CA ASP A 100 -0.40 4.22 0.60
C ASP A 100 0.99 4.60 0.05
N PHE A 101 1.54 3.81 -0.90
CA PHE A 101 2.78 4.18 -1.59
C PHE A 101 2.65 5.50 -2.35
N LEU A 102 1.58 5.66 -3.11
CA LEU A 102 1.36 6.87 -3.91
C LEU A 102 1.24 8.13 -3.04
N LYS A 103 0.79 7.99 -1.78
CA LYS A 103 0.64 9.07 -0.80
C LYS A 103 1.88 9.32 0.07
N LEU A 104 2.93 8.51 -0.03
CA LEU A 104 4.15 8.72 0.76
C LEU A 104 4.70 10.13 0.57
N ASP A 105 5.22 10.71 1.66
CA ASP A 105 5.88 12.01 1.63
C ASP A 105 7.34 11.87 1.19
N ILE A 106 7.50 11.55 -0.11
CA ILE A 106 8.78 11.49 -0.82
C ILE A 106 8.65 12.23 -2.14
N SER A 107 9.78 12.60 -2.74
CA SER A 107 9.76 13.35 -4.00
C SER A 107 9.06 12.57 -5.12
N PRO A 108 8.35 13.27 -6.05
CA PRO A 108 7.75 12.63 -7.23
C PRO A 108 8.75 11.83 -8.06
N GLN A 109 10.00 12.29 -8.07
CA GLN A 109 11.10 11.62 -8.75
C GLN A 109 11.46 10.31 -8.07
N ALA A 110 11.49 10.26 -6.73
CA ALA A 110 11.72 9.02 -5.99
C ALA A 110 10.56 8.02 -6.17
N LYS A 111 9.30 8.50 -6.22
CA LYS A 111 8.14 7.65 -6.56
C LYS A 111 8.26 7.07 -7.97
N SER A 112 8.57 7.90 -8.96
CA SER A 112 8.78 7.46 -10.35
C SER A 112 9.92 6.47 -10.45
N TYR A 113 11.02 6.71 -9.72
CA TYR A 113 12.16 5.83 -9.65
C TYR A 113 11.80 4.44 -9.05
N TYR A 114 11.00 4.42 -8.01
CA TYR A 114 10.54 3.17 -7.40
C TYR A 114 9.67 2.34 -8.37
N ILE A 115 8.78 2.99 -9.12
CA ILE A 115 7.97 2.34 -10.15
C ILE A 115 8.88 1.68 -11.21
N GLU A 116 9.91 2.39 -11.67
CA GLU A 116 10.90 1.86 -12.62
C GLU A 116 11.72 0.70 -12.03
N LEU A 117 12.15 0.83 -10.77
CA LEU A 117 12.90 -0.22 -10.11
C LEU A 117 12.13 -1.52 -10.05
N GLN A 118 10.86 -1.46 -9.68
CA GLN A 118 10.02 -2.66 -9.58
C GLN A 118 10.03 -3.44 -10.89
N GLN A 119 9.77 -2.77 -12.00
CA GLN A 119 9.76 -3.41 -13.32
C GLN A 119 11.12 -4.02 -13.69
N HIS A 120 12.20 -3.27 -13.50
CA HIS A 120 13.51 -3.73 -13.93
C HIS A 120 14.13 -4.79 -13.02
N LEU A 121 13.73 -4.85 -11.76
CA LEU A 121 14.22 -5.84 -10.80
C LEU A 121 13.45 -7.15 -10.86
N PHE A 122 12.13 -7.10 -10.99
CA PHE A 122 11.29 -8.29 -11.07
C PHE A 122 11.55 -9.12 -12.31
N LEU A 123 11.74 -8.49 -13.47
CA LEU A 123 12.06 -9.20 -14.73
C LEU A 123 13.39 -9.92 -14.72
N ASN A 124 14.31 -9.59 -13.81
CA ASN A 124 15.62 -10.20 -13.71
C ASN A 124 15.77 -11.16 -12.51
N SER A 125 14.75 -11.35 -11.70
CA SER A 125 14.83 -12.29 -10.59
C SER A 125 14.44 -13.71 -11.03
N GLU A 126 15.37 -14.41 -11.70
CA GLU A 126 15.26 -15.86 -11.95
C GLU A 126 15.03 -16.68 -10.67
N LYS A 127 15.15 -16.06 -9.49
CA LYS A 127 15.08 -16.70 -8.18
C LYS A 127 13.87 -16.28 -7.31
N GLY A 128 12.95 -15.46 -7.82
CA GLY A 128 11.81 -14.98 -7.03
C GLY A 128 12.20 -14.11 -5.81
N THR A 129 13.41 -13.57 -5.78
CA THR A 129 13.89 -12.66 -4.76
C THR A 129 13.79 -11.23 -5.27
N ASN A 130 13.28 -10.32 -4.44
CA ASN A 130 13.19 -8.88 -4.75
C ASN A 130 14.54 -8.17 -4.54
N GLU A 131 15.64 -8.88 -4.76
CA GLU A 131 16.99 -8.39 -4.54
C GLU A 131 17.69 -8.11 -5.88
N THR A 132 18.46 -7.06 -5.91
CA THR A 132 19.37 -6.77 -7.03
C THR A 132 20.78 -6.51 -6.54
N THR A 133 21.75 -7.03 -7.28
CA THR A 133 23.18 -6.77 -7.04
C THR A 133 23.73 -5.65 -7.93
N TYR A 134 22.87 -4.96 -8.68
CA TYR A 134 23.31 -3.89 -9.58
C TYR A 134 23.87 -2.69 -8.81
N SER A 135 24.98 -2.17 -9.29
CA SER A 135 25.52 -0.89 -8.82
C SER A 135 24.59 0.28 -9.22
N ASN A 136 24.71 1.40 -8.52
CA ASN A 136 23.97 2.62 -8.87
C ASN A 136 24.18 3.07 -10.32
N THR A 137 25.36 2.79 -10.89
CA THR A 137 25.69 3.10 -12.28
C THR A 137 24.95 2.19 -13.25
N GLU A 138 24.88 0.90 -12.94
CA GLU A 138 24.15 -0.09 -13.76
C GLU A 138 22.65 0.17 -13.73
N ILE A 139 22.10 0.43 -12.55
CA ILE A 139 20.69 0.84 -12.39
C ILE A 139 20.42 2.09 -13.23
N GLY A 140 21.28 3.12 -13.09
CA GLY A 140 21.12 4.36 -13.83
C GLY A 140 21.14 4.16 -15.35
N LYS A 141 22.02 3.29 -15.87
CA LYS A 141 22.06 2.93 -17.30
C LYS A 141 20.77 2.26 -17.78
N LYS A 142 20.19 1.38 -16.96
CA LYS A 142 18.95 0.66 -17.30
C LYS A 142 17.73 1.58 -17.40
N ILE A 143 17.63 2.54 -16.50
CA ILE A 143 16.45 3.42 -16.37
C ILE A 143 16.68 4.85 -16.89
N GLY A 144 17.81 5.12 -17.51
CA GLY A 144 18.13 6.43 -18.10
C GLY A 144 18.42 7.53 -17.08
N LEU A 145 18.99 7.19 -15.91
CA LEU A 145 19.33 8.15 -14.84
C LEU A 145 20.84 8.22 -14.59
N SER A 146 21.29 9.35 -14.06
CA SER A 146 22.66 9.47 -13.57
C SER A 146 22.84 8.66 -12.26
N SER A 147 24.04 8.14 -12.02
CA SER A 147 24.39 7.44 -10.77
C SER A 147 24.14 8.31 -9.52
N ASN A 148 24.31 9.64 -9.64
CA ASN A 148 24.02 10.57 -8.53
C ASN A 148 22.51 10.68 -8.26
N SER A 149 21.69 10.71 -9.31
CA SER A 149 20.23 10.70 -9.17
C SER A 149 19.74 9.40 -8.51
N VAL A 150 20.27 8.26 -8.97
CA VAL A 150 20.00 6.94 -8.36
C VAL A 150 20.34 6.94 -6.87
N ARG A 151 21.54 7.43 -6.51
CA ARG A 151 21.96 7.51 -5.09
C ARG A 151 21.01 8.39 -4.26
N LYS A 152 20.60 9.54 -4.80
CA LYS A 152 19.66 10.45 -4.13
C LYS A 152 18.32 9.77 -3.89
N TYR A 153 17.74 9.15 -4.91
CA TYR A 153 16.42 8.50 -4.79
C TYR A 153 16.47 7.24 -3.91
N ASN A 154 17.56 6.45 -3.98
CA ASN A 154 17.78 5.36 -3.03
C ASN A 154 17.75 5.86 -1.58
N ALA A 155 18.44 6.96 -1.28
CA ALA A 155 18.43 7.51 0.07
C ALA A 155 17.04 7.98 0.53
N GLU A 156 16.22 8.53 -0.36
CA GLU A 156 14.83 8.88 -0.06
C GLU A 156 13.98 7.62 0.21
N LEU A 157 14.10 6.60 -0.62
CA LEU A 157 13.36 5.34 -0.48
C LEU A 157 13.77 4.55 0.77
N ILE A 158 15.08 4.53 1.10
CA ILE A 158 15.59 3.89 2.33
C ILE A 158 15.02 4.59 3.56
N ARG A 159 15.00 5.93 3.56
CA ARG A 159 14.42 6.71 4.67
C ARG A 159 12.91 6.46 4.83
N ALA A 160 12.22 6.25 3.72
CA ALA A 160 10.79 5.92 3.70
C ALA A 160 10.50 4.43 3.99
N GLY A 161 11.52 3.60 4.22
CA GLY A 161 11.36 2.16 4.46
C GLY A 161 10.93 1.34 3.23
N MET A 162 11.03 1.93 2.03
CA MET A 162 10.64 1.28 0.76
C MET A 162 11.78 0.50 0.11
N LEU A 163 12.99 0.70 0.57
CA LEU A 163 14.20 0.07 0.05
C LEU A 163 15.14 -0.20 1.22
N SER A 164 15.75 -1.38 1.25
CA SER A 164 16.88 -1.67 2.14
C SER A 164 18.16 -1.86 1.33
N GLU A 165 19.27 -1.39 1.85
CA GLU A 165 20.60 -1.55 1.25
C GLU A 165 21.42 -2.51 2.11
N ASN A 166 21.68 -3.71 1.60
CA ASN A 166 22.57 -4.67 2.24
C ASN A 166 23.94 -4.62 1.58
N VAL A 167 24.98 -4.38 2.37
CA VAL A 167 26.36 -4.38 1.88
C VAL A 167 26.97 -5.76 2.10
N LEU A 168 27.05 -6.56 1.04
CA LEU A 168 27.77 -7.83 1.06
C LEU A 168 29.23 -7.58 0.71
N THR A 169 30.12 -7.89 1.66
CA THR A 169 31.55 -7.85 1.42
C THR A 169 32.03 -9.26 1.09
N THR A 170 32.37 -9.51 -0.16
CA THR A 170 33.00 -10.76 -0.59
C THR A 170 34.47 -10.50 -0.92
N LEU A 171 35.35 -11.42 -0.50
CA LEU A 171 36.71 -11.46 -0.98
C LEU A 171 36.71 -12.27 -2.29
N ASP A 172 37.29 -11.71 -3.35
CA ASP A 172 37.52 -12.48 -4.56
C ASP A 172 38.65 -13.49 -4.35
N ASN A 173 38.91 -14.33 -5.36
CA ASN A 173 39.98 -15.35 -5.32
C ASN A 173 41.38 -14.75 -5.20
N CYS A 174 41.52 -13.43 -5.35
CA CYS A 174 42.75 -12.67 -5.21
C CYS A 174 42.83 -11.92 -3.86
N GLY A 175 41.87 -12.07 -2.96
CA GLY A 175 41.77 -11.37 -1.68
C GLY A 175 41.38 -9.90 -1.78
N LEU A 176 40.90 -9.44 -2.95
CA LEU A 176 40.38 -8.09 -3.14
C LEU A 176 38.96 -8.00 -2.62
N LYS A 177 38.71 -6.98 -1.81
CA LYS A 177 37.43 -6.71 -1.21
C LYS A 177 36.44 -6.23 -2.28
N GLN A 178 35.50 -7.09 -2.68
CA GLN A 178 34.38 -6.69 -3.51
C GLN A 178 33.20 -6.34 -2.61
N VAL A 179 32.69 -5.10 -2.72
CA VAL A 179 31.51 -4.65 -2.03
C VAL A 179 30.35 -4.79 -3.00
N LYS A 180 29.51 -5.81 -2.81
CA LYS A 180 28.23 -5.94 -3.50
C LYS A 180 27.16 -5.30 -2.61
N LYS A 181 26.42 -4.37 -3.17
CA LYS A 181 25.21 -3.81 -2.54
C LYS A 181 24.03 -4.56 -3.10
N SER A 182 23.28 -5.24 -2.25
CA SER A 182 21.98 -5.75 -2.60
C SER A 182 20.91 -4.77 -2.13
N PHE A 183 19.95 -4.49 -2.97
CA PHE A 183 18.78 -3.70 -2.63
C PHE A 183 17.61 -4.66 -2.51
N ASP A 184 17.01 -4.72 -1.32
CA ASP A 184 15.78 -5.47 -1.09
C ASP A 184 14.62 -4.48 -1.15
N LEU A 185 13.90 -4.51 -2.26
CA LEU A 185 12.79 -3.60 -2.50
C LEU A 185 11.53 -3.94 -1.70
N TYR A 186 11.38 -5.13 -1.21
CA TYR A 186 10.06 -5.57 -0.76
C TYR A 186 10.06 -6.37 0.54
N ALA A 187 11.15 -7.00 0.92
CA ALA A 187 11.16 -7.93 2.04
C ALA A 187 10.82 -7.26 3.37
N LEU A 188 11.33 -6.05 3.60
CA LEU A 188 11.05 -5.32 4.84
C LEU A 188 9.58 -4.89 4.92
N ASN A 189 9.02 -4.40 3.81
CA ASN A 189 7.63 -3.96 3.76
C ASN A 189 6.66 -5.14 3.80
N GLN A 190 6.95 -6.25 3.14
CA GLN A 190 6.12 -7.46 3.23
C GLN A 190 6.14 -8.04 4.64
N ALA A 191 7.29 -8.09 5.30
CA ALA A 191 7.38 -8.58 6.68
C ALA A 191 6.67 -7.66 7.67
N VAL A 192 6.75 -6.33 7.47
CA VAL A 192 6.04 -5.35 8.32
C VAL A 192 4.54 -5.37 8.03
N ILE A 193 4.13 -5.44 6.77
CA ILE A 193 2.72 -5.55 6.37
C ILE A 193 2.13 -6.86 6.90
N TYR A 194 2.85 -7.97 6.77
CA TYR A 194 2.41 -9.26 7.31
C TYR A 194 2.26 -9.24 8.83
N LYS A 195 3.23 -8.66 9.55
CA LYS A 195 3.14 -8.49 11.01
C LYS A 195 2.02 -7.54 11.43
N LEU A 196 1.80 -6.45 10.70
CA LEU A 196 0.68 -5.53 10.96
C LEU A 196 -0.66 -6.23 10.73
N GLN A 197 -0.79 -7.03 9.67
CA GLN A 197 -1.99 -7.82 9.40
C GLN A 197 -2.24 -8.87 10.47
N GLU A 198 -1.20 -9.59 10.92
CA GLU A 198 -1.28 -10.54 12.03
C GLU A 198 -1.69 -9.85 13.34
N HIS A 199 -1.22 -8.63 13.59
CA HIS A 199 -1.63 -7.85 14.76
C HIS A 199 -3.07 -7.34 14.64
N GLU A 200 -3.51 -6.89 13.45
CA GLU A 200 -4.91 -6.50 13.20
C GLU A 200 -5.86 -7.69 13.42
N GLU A 201 -5.53 -8.87 12.90
CA GLU A 201 -6.32 -10.10 13.11
C GLU A 201 -6.44 -10.44 14.61
N LYS A 202 -5.34 -10.36 15.36
CA LYS A 202 -5.35 -10.61 16.82
C LYS A 202 -6.15 -9.55 17.59
N LEU A 203 -6.11 -8.29 17.16
CA LEU A 203 -6.92 -7.24 17.76
C LEU A 203 -8.41 -7.48 17.52
N ASP A 204 -8.80 -7.88 16.32
CA ASP A 204 -10.19 -8.21 15.99
C ASP A 204 -10.69 -9.43 16.80
N GLU A 205 -9.84 -10.45 16.99
CA GLU A 205 -10.14 -11.60 17.85
C GLU A 205 -10.35 -11.18 19.31
N HIS A 206 -9.45 -10.35 19.85
CA HIS A 206 -9.57 -9.83 21.21
C HIS A 206 -10.80 -8.94 21.39
N ASP A 207 -11.16 -8.11 20.42
CA ASP A 207 -12.36 -7.28 20.48
C ASP A 207 -13.65 -8.13 20.49
N GLN A 208 -13.67 -9.24 19.75
CA GLN A 208 -14.75 -10.20 19.80
C GLN A 208 -14.84 -10.89 21.18
N GLU A 209 -13.71 -11.31 21.74
CA GLU A 209 -13.63 -11.92 23.07
C GLU A 209 -14.11 -10.96 24.17
N ILE A 210 -13.65 -9.69 24.13
CA ILE A 210 -14.11 -8.64 25.04
C ILE A 210 -15.63 -8.43 24.93
N THR A 211 -16.17 -8.46 23.74
CA THR A 211 -17.62 -8.32 23.51
C THR A 211 -18.41 -9.48 24.11
N ASN A 212 -17.90 -10.71 23.94
CA ASN A 212 -18.50 -11.90 24.53
C ASN A 212 -18.46 -11.86 26.07
N LEU A 213 -17.30 -11.52 26.64
CA LEU A 213 -17.12 -11.38 28.09
C LEU A 213 -18.02 -10.28 28.70
N LYS A 214 -18.22 -9.17 28.00
CA LYS A 214 -19.15 -8.13 28.43
C LYS A 214 -20.59 -8.66 28.48
N THR A 215 -20.99 -9.41 27.46
CA THR A 215 -22.34 -10.03 27.40
C THR A 215 -22.52 -11.07 28.52
N GLU A 216 -21.51 -11.90 28.77
CA GLU A 216 -21.54 -12.87 29.89
C GLU A 216 -21.63 -12.16 31.25
N ASN A 217 -20.84 -11.11 31.46
CA ASN A 217 -20.89 -10.33 32.69
C ASN A 217 -22.26 -9.68 32.92
N GLU A 218 -22.90 -9.19 31.87
CA GLU A 218 -24.28 -8.67 31.97
C GLU A 218 -25.26 -9.76 32.39
N VAL A 219 -25.16 -10.97 31.83
CA VAL A 219 -26.00 -12.11 32.20
C VAL A 219 -25.76 -12.52 33.66
N LEU A 220 -24.49 -12.61 34.08
CA LEU A 220 -24.12 -12.94 35.45
C LEU A 220 -24.62 -11.88 36.45
N THR A 221 -24.47 -10.61 36.11
CA THR A 221 -24.97 -9.51 36.95
C THR A 221 -26.49 -9.60 37.13
N ARG A 222 -27.26 -9.88 36.07
CA ARG A 222 -28.72 -10.09 36.16
C ARG A 222 -29.05 -11.29 37.04
N ARG A 223 -28.29 -12.39 36.94
CA ARG A 223 -28.47 -13.60 37.76
C ARG A 223 -28.19 -13.31 39.24
N ILE A 224 -27.11 -12.60 39.55
CA ILE A 224 -26.75 -12.21 40.91
C ILE A 224 -27.87 -11.37 41.51
N THR A 225 -28.32 -10.35 40.79
CA THR A 225 -29.42 -9.45 41.24
C THR A 225 -30.75 -10.22 41.48
N ALA A 226 -31.02 -11.21 40.61
CA ALA A 226 -32.21 -12.06 40.81
C ALA A 226 -32.05 -12.97 42.05
N LEU A 227 -30.90 -13.56 42.30
CA LEU A 227 -30.63 -14.38 43.48
C LEU A 227 -30.64 -13.59 44.77
N GLU A 228 -30.05 -12.37 44.76
CA GLU A 228 -30.15 -11.42 45.92
C GLU A 228 -31.58 -11.12 46.27
N LYS A 229 -32.41 -10.89 45.25
CA LYS A 229 -33.84 -10.62 45.45
C LYS A 229 -34.58 -11.83 46.02
N MET A 230 -34.25 -13.04 45.54
CA MET A 230 -34.84 -14.29 46.07
C MET A 230 -34.41 -14.54 47.52
N VAL A 231 -33.13 -14.38 47.87
CA VAL A 231 -32.62 -14.51 49.23
C VAL A 231 -33.23 -13.45 50.16
N GLY A 232 -33.35 -12.22 49.69
CA GLY A 232 -34.05 -11.16 50.44
C GLY A 232 -35.52 -11.47 50.70
N LEU A 233 -36.21 -12.07 49.74
CA LEU A 233 -37.60 -12.52 49.94
C LEU A 233 -37.72 -13.70 50.90
N GLN A 234 -36.79 -14.68 50.85
CA GLN A 234 -36.74 -15.78 51.79
C GLN A 234 -36.45 -15.34 53.23
N ASN A 235 -35.49 -14.40 53.40
CA ASN A 235 -35.19 -13.85 54.72
C ASN A 235 -36.39 -13.08 55.30
N ASN A 236 -37.13 -12.34 54.50
CA ASN A 236 -38.35 -11.64 54.96
C ASN A 236 -39.45 -12.61 55.30
N ALA A 237 -39.68 -13.68 54.54
CA ALA A 237 -40.66 -14.74 54.87
C ALA A 237 -40.30 -15.46 56.19
N TYR A 238 -39.02 -15.75 56.42
CA TYR A 238 -38.53 -16.38 57.66
C TYR A 238 -38.68 -15.46 58.89
N ILE A 239 -38.59 -14.17 58.72
CA ILE A 239 -38.82 -13.16 59.80
C ILE A 239 -40.30 -13.00 60.08
N GLU A 240 -41.17 -13.08 59.09
CA GLU A 240 -42.63 -13.05 59.32
C GLU A 240 -43.14 -14.27 60.02
N ASP A 241 -42.62 -15.50 59.71
CA ASP A 241 -42.98 -16.73 60.39
C ASP A 241 -42.48 -16.81 61.84
N LEU A 242 -41.46 -16.00 62.19
CA LEU A 242 -40.95 -15.87 63.56
C LEU A 242 -41.75 -14.88 64.42
N LYS A 243 -42.70 -14.13 63.87
CA LYS A 243 -43.63 -13.30 64.62
C LYS A 243 -44.84 -14.09 65.05
N VAL A 244 -44.67 -15.06 65.94
CA VAL A 244 -45.77 -15.75 66.65
C VAL A 244 -46.27 -14.75 67.73
N PRO A 245 -47.55 -14.44 67.80
CA PRO A 245 -48.10 -13.58 68.81
C PRO A 245 -48.07 -14.36 70.16
N PHE A 246 -47.60 -13.65 71.21
CA PHE A 246 -47.84 -14.06 72.60
C PHE A 246 -49.25 -13.73 73.00
#